data_f31b307be2bf5c4945018171cae42884
#
_entry.id   f31b307be2bf5c4945018171cae42884
#
_cell.length_a   1.000
_cell.length_b   1.000
_cell.length_c   1.000
_cell.angle_alpha   90.00
_cell.angle_beta   90.00
_cell.angle_gamma   90.00
#
_symmetry.space_group_name_H-M   'P 1'
#
loop_
_entity.id
_entity.type
_entity.pdbx_description
1 polymer ?
#
loop_
_entity_poly.entity_id
_entity_poly.type
_entity_poly.pdbx_seq_one_letter_code
_entity_poly.pdbx_strand_id
1 'polypeptide(L)'
;LRKNVKAQYNTEIETLAAIGFSAMMHGYMAFNEKEEILVPFRTWRNTNTGDAATALSELFVYHIPMRWSISHLYQAILNKEEHVKDITFFTTLAGYIHWQLTGEKVLGIGDASGMIPIDPKTKNYAAEMVSKFNDLVAPYGFG
;
A
#
# COMPACT_ATOMS: atom_id res chain seq x y z
N LEU A 1 8.52 -14.42 -23.37
CA LEU A 1 9.80 -13.73 -23.43
C LEU A 1 10.93 -14.68 -23.87
N ARG A 2 11.28 -15.74 -23.09
CA ARG A 2 12.40 -16.67 -23.38
C ARG A 2 12.38 -17.21 -24.81
N LYS A 3 11.21 -17.72 -25.28
CA LYS A 3 11.06 -18.22 -26.67
C LYS A 3 11.38 -17.16 -27.72
N ASN A 4 10.91 -15.93 -27.53
CA ASN A 4 11.13 -14.84 -28.49
C ASN A 4 12.61 -14.42 -28.53
N VAL A 5 13.28 -14.35 -27.37
CA VAL A 5 14.71 -14.05 -27.31
C VAL A 5 15.51 -15.14 -28.00
N LYS A 6 15.21 -16.41 -27.75
CA LYS A 6 15.89 -17.54 -28.43
C LYS A 6 15.67 -17.46 -29.95
N ALA A 7 14.47 -17.20 -30.42
CA ALA A 7 14.16 -17.11 -31.84
C ALA A 7 14.83 -15.93 -32.54
N GLN A 8 14.92 -14.78 -31.86
CA GLN A 8 15.44 -13.54 -32.44
C GLN A 8 16.96 -13.41 -32.34
N TYR A 9 17.56 -13.90 -31.24
CA TYR A 9 18.98 -13.67 -30.91
C TYR A 9 19.79 -14.97 -30.79
N ASN A 10 19.16 -16.12 -30.99
CA ASN A 10 19.74 -17.44 -30.79
C ASN A 10 20.43 -17.61 -29.41
N THR A 11 19.87 -16.97 -28.39
CA THR A 11 20.39 -16.95 -27.02
C THR A 11 19.32 -17.46 -26.04
N GLU A 12 19.70 -18.35 -25.15
CA GLU A 12 18.84 -18.78 -24.05
C GLU A 12 19.05 -17.90 -22.81
N ILE A 13 17.95 -17.41 -22.24
CA ILE A 13 17.98 -16.73 -20.95
C ILE A 13 17.93 -17.80 -19.85
N GLU A 14 19.06 -18.05 -19.21
CA GLU A 14 19.18 -18.98 -18.09
C GLU A 14 19.07 -18.27 -16.75
N THR A 15 19.70 -17.10 -16.63
CA THR A 15 19.75 -16.28 -15.41
C THR A 15 19.43 -14.83 -15.72
N LEU A 16 18.95 -14.11 -14.70
CA LEU A 16 18.70 -12.67 -14.74
C LEU A 16 19.54 -12.00 -13.65
N ALA A 17 20.22 -10.92 -14.00
CA ALA A 17 20.99 -10.13 -13.04
C ALA A 17 20.07 -9.34 -12.09
N ALA A 18 18.90 -8.90 -12.58
CA ALA A 18 17.91 -8.16 -11.81
C ALA A 18 16.53 -8.31 -12.42
N ILE A 19 15.50 -8.13 -11.60
CA ILE A 19 14.09 -8.01 -12.00
C ILE A 19 13.54 -6.73 -11.40
N GLY A 20 12.89 -5.90 -12.22
CA GLY A 20 12.17 -4.71 -11.77
C GLY A 20 10.69 -4.84 -12.08
N PHE A 21 9.84 -4.34 -11.17
CA PHE A 21 8.40 -4.32 -11.34
C PHE A 21 7.89 -2.88 -11.41
N SER A 22 6.99 -2.64 -12.33
CA SER A 22 6.17 -1.45 -12.37
C SER A 22 4.71 -1.88 -12.11
N ALA A 23 4.22 -1.57 -10.94
CA ALA A 23 2.86 -1.89 -10.52
C ALA A 23 2.23 -0.69 -9.79
N MET A 24 0.96 -0.79 -9.37
CA MET A 24 0.27 0.31 -8.71
C MET A 24 0.88 0.61 -7.34
N MET A 25 1.22 1.88 -7.11
CA MET A 25 1.72 2.41 -5.85
C MET A 25 0.62 2.87 -4.88
N HIS A 26 -0.62 2.84 -5.31
CA HIS A 26 -1.80 3.25 -4.57
C HIS A 26 -2.78 2.09 -4.44
N GLY A 27 -3.86 2.31 -3.70
CA GLY A 27 -4.89 1.32 -3.49
C GLY A 27 -4.69 0.58 -2.17
N TYR A 28 -5.43 -0.50 -1.98
CA TYR A 28 -5.54 -1.13 -0.67
C TYR A 28 -5.62 -2.64 -0.80
N MET A 29 -4.62 -3.31 -0.26
CA MET A 29 -4.56 -4.76 -0.06
C MET A 29 -4.29 -5.01 1.42
N ALA A 30 -5.26 -5.56 2.13
CA ALA A 30 -5.18 -5.83 3.56
C ALA A 30 -5.12 -7.33 3.84
N PHE A 31 -4.29 -7.72 4.79
CA PHE A 31 -3.98 -9.10 5.13
C PHE A 31 -4.13 -9.33 6.63
N ASN A 32 -4.52 -10.54 7.00
CA ASN A 32 -4.55 -11.01 8.37
C ASN A 32 -3.19 -11.62 8.80
N GLU A 33 -3.14 -12.12 10.04
CA GLU A 33 -1.95 -12.76 10.60
C GLU A 33 -1.50 -14.01 9.82
N LYS A 34 -2.44 -14.69 9.12
CA LYS A 34 -2.14 -15.83 8.26
C LYS A 34 -1.74 -15.45 6.83
N GLU A 35 -1.55 -14.16 6.58
CA GLU A 35 -1.20 -13.64 5.25
C GLU A 35 -2.30 -13.85 4.20
N GLU A 36 -3.54 -14.06 4.62
CA GLU A 36 -4.69 -14.17 3.74
C GLU A 36 -5.25 -12.78 3.43
N ILE A 37 -5.62 -12.55 2.17
CA ILE A 37 -6.25 -11.30 1.77
C ILE A 37 -7.66 -11.19 2.36
N LEU A 38 -7.92 -10.11 3.07
CA LEU A 38 -9.16 -9.91 3.82
C LEU A 38 -10.33 -9.41 2.97
N VAL A 39 -10.03 -8.62 1.94
CA VAL A 39 -11.03 -8.03 1.04
C VAL A 39 -10.50 -8.00 -0.38
N PRO A 40 -11.36 -7.94 -1.40
CA PRO A 40 -10.92 -7.74 -2.78
C PRO A 40 -10.06 -6.49 -2.93
N PHE A 41 -9.01 -6.56 -3.74
CA PHE A 41 -8.11 -5.44 -3.98
C PHE A 41 -8.86 -4.19 -4.45
N ARG A 42 -8.72 -3.09 -3.70
CA ARG A 42 -9.25 -1.76 -4.06
C ARG A 42 -8.18 -0.98 -4.80
N THR A 43 -8.44 -0.73 -6.07
CA THR A 43 -7.48 -0.03 -6.94
C THR A 43 -7.53 1.48 -6.72
N TRP A 44 -6.58 2.20 -7.29
CA TRP A 44 -6.56 3.67 -7.31
C TRP A 44 -7.81 4.33 -7.95
N ARG A 45 -8.58 3.58 -8.72
CA ARG A 45 -9.85 4.02 -9.34
C ARG A 45 -11.04 3.98 -8.38
N ASN A 46 -10.88 3.35 -7.23
CA ASN A 46 -11.93 3.36 -6.22
C ASN A 46 -11.99 4.76 -5.58
N THR A 47 -13.14 5.41 -5.67
CA THR A 47 -13.39 6.78 -5.21
C THR A 47 -14.25 6.85 -3.95
N ASN A 48 -14.50 5.72 -3.27
CA ASN A 48 -15.39 5.64 -2.10
C ASN A 48 -14.73 6.15 -0.80
N THR A 49 -13.65 6.92 -0.90
CA THR A 49 -12.80 7.34 0.23
C THR A 49 -12.80 8.85 0.44
N GLY A 50 -13.87 9.53 -0.03
CA GLY A 50 -13.97 10.99 0.02
C GLY A 50 -13.93 11.54 1.44
N ASP A 51 -14.74 10.96 2.34
CA ASP A 51 -14.84 11.42 3.74
C ASP A 51 -13.50 11.21 4.47
N ALA A 52 -12.89 10.04 4.30
CA ALA A 52 -11.58 9.75 4.87
C ALA A 52 -10.48 10.68 4.34
N ALA A 53 -10.43 10.91 3.02
CA ALA A 53 -9.45 11.80 2.41
C ALA A 53 -9.58 13.25 2.90
N THR A 54 -10.80 13.73 3.08
CA THR A 54 -11.08 15.07 3.62
C THR A 54 -10.59 15.17 5.07
N ALA A 55 -11.04 14.27 5.94
CA ALA A 55 -10.68 14.27 7.35
C ALA A 55 -9.16 14.13 7.58
N LEU A 56 -8.50 13.26 6.82
CA LEU A 56 -7.04 13.10 6.91
C LEU A 56 -6.29 14.33 6.39
N SER A 57 -6.79 14.99 5.33
CA SER A 57 -6.18 16.22 4.83
C SER A 57 -6.25 17.36 5.84
N GLU A 58 -7.36 17.49 6.54
CA GLU A 58 -7.54 18.47 7.63
C GLU A 58 -6.62 18.14 8.82
N LEU A 59 -6.59 16.88 9.25
CA LEU A 59 -5.78 16.43 10.40
C LEU A 59 -4.28 16.67 10.17
N PHE A 60 -3.80 16.37 8.95
CA PHE A 60 -2.39 16.47 8.63
C PHE A 60 -1.96 17.85 8.13
N VAL A 61 -2.94 18.73 7.84
CA VAL A 61 -2.69 20.00 7.13
C VAL A 61 -1.89 19.73 5.84
N TYR A 62 -2.22 18.63 5.17
CA TYR A 62 -1.54 18.11 3.98
C TYR A 62 -2.55 17.38 3.09
N HIS A 63 -2.51 17.65 1.80
CA HIS A 63 -3.47 17.03 0.88
C HIS A 63 -3.29 15.51 0.78
N ILE A 64 -4.27 14.77 1.23
CA ILE A 64 -4.34 13.30 1.15
C ILE A 64 -5.34 12.92 0.04
N PRO A 65 -4.86 12.38 -1.08
CA PRO A 65 -5.74 11.96 -2.17
C PRO A 65 -6.59 10.74 -1.81
N MET A 66 -7.80 10.65 -2.36
CA MET A 66 -8.71 9.50 -2.17
C MET A 66 -8.08 8.16 -2.54
N ARG A 67 -7.17 8.12 -3.51
CA ARG A 67 -6.51 6.90 -4.00
C ARG A 67 -5.43 6.34 -3.07
N TRP A 68 -4.99 7.09 -2.06
CA TRP A 68 -3.94 6.65 -1.15
C TRP A 68 -4.41 5.53 -0.23
N SER A 69 -3.49 4.64 0.14
CA SER A 69 -3.81 3.47 0.95
C SER A 69 -4.37 3.84 2.33
N ILE A 70 -3.85 4.91 2.94
CA ILE A 70 -4.36 5.41 4.23
C ILE A 70 -5.82 5.91 4.13
N SER A 71 -6.23 6.51 2.99
CA SER A 71 -7.61 6.92 2.78
C SER A 71 -8.54 5.71 2.70
N HIS A 72 -8.11 4.62 2.06
CA HIS A 72 -8.88 3.38 2.02
C HIS A 72 -9.00 2.72 3.39
N LEU A 73 -7.88 2.68 4.14
CA LEU A 73 -7.88 2.14 5.51
C LEU A 73 -8.83 2.94 6.40
N TYR A 74 -8.68 4.26 6.43
CA TYR A 74 -9.52 5.09 7.28
C TYR A 74 -11.00 5.05 6.88
N GLN A 75 -11.30 4.98 5.59
CA GLN A 75 -12.69 4.80 5.13
C GLN A 75 -13.27 3.46 5.59
N ALA A 76 -12.49 2.39 5.55
CA ALA A 76 -12.92 1.09 6.07
C ALA A 76 -13.23 1.15 7.58
N ILE A 77 -12.42 1.89 8.34
CA ILE A 77 -12.64 2.14 9.78
C ILE A 77 -13.93 2.94 10.01
N LEU A 78 -14.14 4.04 9.26
CA LEU A 78 -15.36 4.86 9.35
C LEU A 78 -16.62 4.06 9.03
N ASN A 79 -16.53 3.20 8.02
CA ASN A 79 -17.63 2.32 7.60
C ASN A 79 -17.85 1.13 8.54
N LYS A 80 -16.96 0.93 9.53
CA LYS A 80 -16.98 -0.22 10.45
C LYS A 80 -16.96 -1.56 9.70
N GLU A 81 -16.13 -1.65 8.65
CA GLU A 81 -16.02 -2.86 7.85
C GLU A 81 -15.43 -4.00 8.71
N GLU A 82 -16.03 -5.18 8.65
CA GLU A 82 -15.72 -6.31 9.55
C GLU A 82 -14.24 -6.74 9.50
N HIS A 83 -13.59 -6.62 8.35
CA HIS A 83 -12.21 -7.04 8.17
C HIS A 83 -11.19 -6.16 8.91
N VAL A 84 -11.57 -4.94 9.32
CA VAL A 84 -10.66 -3.97 9.94
C VAL A 84 -10.00 -4.53 11.20
N LYS A 85 -10.75 -5.26 12.01
CA LYS A 85 -10.26 -5.88 13.26
C LYS A 85 -9.20 -6.97 13.05
N ASP A 86 -9.14 -7.55 11.86
CA ASP A 86 -8.25 -8.66 11.52
C ASP A 86 -7.01 -8.20 10.72
N ILE A 87 -6.88 -6.90 10.44
CA ILE A 87 -5.74 -6.35 9.68
C ILE A 87 -4.49 -6.39 10.54
N THR A 88 -3.49 -7.09 10.07
CA THR A 88 -2.13 -7.07 10.63
C THR A 88 -1.12 -6.45 9.68
N PHE A 89 -1.45 -6.37 8.39
CA PHE A 89 -0.59 -5.81 7.36
C PHE A 89 -1.43 -5.27 6.20
N PHE A 90 -1.03 -4.15 5.64
CA PHE A 90 -1.58 -3.66 4.38
C PHE A 90 -0.48 -3.09 3.47
N THR A 91 -0.68 -3.19 2.16
CA THR A 91 0.34 -2.81 1.20
C THR A 91 -0.28 -2.39 -0.14
N THR A 92 0.58 -1.97 -1.07
CA THR A 92 0.26 -1.71 -2.48
C THR A 92 0.40 -2.98 -3.32
N LEU A 93 -0.08 -2.95 -4.56
CA LEU A 93 0.17 -4.06 -5.49
C LEU A 93 1.66 -4.27 -5.75
N ALA A 94 2.45 -3.20 -5.85
CA ALA A 94 3.90 -3.30 -6.03
C ALA A 94 4.57 -3.98 -4.83
N GLY A 95 4.20 -3.58 -3.61
CA GLY A 95 4.68 -4.21 -2.39
C GLY A 95 4.27 -5.68 -2.26
N TYR A 96 3.04 -6.02 -2.65
CA TYR A 96 2.58 -7.40 -2.67
C TYR A 96 3.38 -8.28 -3.63
N ILE A 97 3.64 -7.80 -4.86
CA ILE A 97 4.46 -8.54 -5.84
C ILE A 97 5.88 -8.73 -5.31
N HIS A 98 6.48 -7.67 -4.73
CA HIS A 98 7.80 -7.76 -4.13
C HIS A 98 7.85 -8.84 -3.04
N TRP A 99 6.91 -8.77 -2.10
CA TRP A 99 6.79 -9.75 -1.02
C TRP A 99 6.64 -11.18 -1.54
N GLN A 100 5.77 -11.44 -2.53
CA GLN A 100 5.57 -12.77 -3.10
C GLN A 100 6.82 -13.35 -3.77
N LEU A 101 7.72 -12.50 -4.23
CA LEU A 101 8.94 -12.92 -4.94
C LEU A 101 10.15 -13.06 -4.02
N THR A 102 10.21 -12.30 -2.95
CA THR A 102 11.37 -12.21 -2.07
C THR A 102 11.14 -12.75 -0.67
N GLY A 103 9.88 -12.87 -0.25
CA GLY A 103 9.49 -13.13 1.14
C GLY A 103 9.54 -11.89 2.04
N GLU A 104 10.00 -10.73 1.53
CA GLU A 104 10.22 -9.52 2.31
C GLU A 104 9.06 -8.52 2.18
N LYS A 105 8.46 -8.11 3.30
CA LYS A 105 7.37 -7.12 3.38
C LYS A 105 7.93 -5.70 3.44
N VAL A 106 8.59 -5.27 2.38
CA VAL A 106 9.20 -3.93 2.25
C VAL A 106 8.68 -3.19 1.04
N LEU A 107 8.77 -1.87 1.09
CA LEU A 107 8.38 -0.95 0.02
C LEU A 107 9.55 -0.01 -0.30
N GLY A 108 9.75 0.26 -1.58
CA GLY A 108 10.54 1.40 -2.00
C GLY A 108 9.86 2.71 -1.58
N ILE A 109 10.66 3.75 -1.34
CA ILE A 109 10.13 5.06 -0.92
C ILE A 109 9.09 5.65 -1.89
N GLY A 110 9.23 5.37 -3.19
CA GLY A 110 8.27 5.78 -4.20
C GLY A 110 6.89 5.19 -3.98
N ASP A 111 6.80 3.89 -3.72
CA ASP A 111 5.53 3.20 -3.41
C ASP A 111 4.99 3.60 -2.04
N ALA A 112 5.86 3.66 -1.03
CA ALA A 112 5.48 4.06 0.32
C ALA A 112 4.85 5.47 0.35
N SER A 113 5.34 6.41 -0.48
CA SER A 113 4.79 7.77 -0.58
C SER A 113 3.36 7.83 -1.12
N GLY A 114 2.86 6.76 -1.72
CA GLY A 114 1.46 6.61 -2.14
C GLY A 114 0.57 5.94 -1.10
N MET A 115 1.13 5.55 0.03
CA MET A 115 0.39 4.97 1.15
C MET A 115 0.13 5.99 2.26
N ILE A 116 1.20 6.58 2.78
CA ILE A 116 1.21 7.54 3.89
C ILE A 116 2.27 8.61 3.55
N PRO A 117 2.13 9.87 4.00
CA PRO A 117 3.12 10.90 3.76
C PRO A 117 4.53 10.52 4.24
N ILE A 118 5.53 10.87 3.43
CA ILE A 118 6.96 10.62 3.72
C ILE A 118 7.62 11.92 4.19
N ASP A 119 8.44 11.81 5.24
CA ASP A 119 9.38 12.86 5.62
C ASP A 119 10.63 12.78 4.72
N PRO A 120 10.93 13.80 3.92
CA PRO A 120 12.07 13.79 3.00
C PRO A 120 13.43 13.76 3.71
N LYS A 121 13.51 14.16 4.98
CA LYS A 121 14.75 14.14 5.77
C LYS A 121 15.11 12.75 6.23
N THR A 122 14.13 12.04 6.81
CA THR A 122 14.33 10.68 7.32
C THR A 122 14.18 9.62 6.24
N LYS A 123 13.56 9.96 5.10
CA LYS A 123 13.18 9.03 4.01
C LYS A 123 12.30 7.87 4.51
N ASN A 124 11.49 8.15 5.50
CA ASN A 124 10.53 7.22 6.10
C ASN A 124 9.17 7.92 6.27
N TYR A 125 8.15 7.21 6.70
CA TYR A 125 6.86 7.80 7.01
C TYR A 125 7.00 8.96 7.99
N ALA A 126 6.24 10.02 7.76
CA ALA A 126 6.23 11.21 8.62
C ALA A 126 5.70 10.84 10.01
N ALA A 127 6.59 10.67 10.97
CA ALA A 127 6.28 10.13 12.30
C ALA A 127 5.17 10.92 13.03
N GLU A 128 5.14 12.26 12.88
CA GLU A 128 4.08 13.09 13.44
C GLU A 128 2.70 12.74 12.85
N MET A 129 2.63 12.50 11.53
CA MET A 129 1.37 12.15 10.88
C MET A 129 0.92 10.74 11.22
N VAL A 130 1.85 9.80 11.36
CA VAL A 130 1.56 8.45 11.86
C VAL A 130 1.01 8.51 13.28
N SER A 131 1.63 9.30 14.18
CA SER A 131 1.12 9.49 15.55
C SER A 131 -0.29 10.07 15.55
N LYS A 132 -0.53 11.14 14.79
CA LYS A 132 -1.87 11.74 14.67
C LYS A 132 -2.92 10.74 14.13
N PHE A 133 -2.51 9.89 13.20
CA PHE A 133 -3.40 8.85 12.68
C PHE A 133 -3.72 7.80 13.75
N ASN A 134 -2.73 7.34 14.48
CA ASN A 134 -2.93 6.37 15.58
C ASN A 134 -3.88 6.94 16.64
N ASP A 135 -3.71 8.20 17.03
CA ASP A 135 -4.62 8.87 17.98
C ASP A 135 -6.05 8.97 17.41
N LEU A 136 -6.19 9.26 16.11
CA LEU A 136 -7.49 9.35 15.45
C LEU A 136 -8.23 8.00 15.44
N VAL A 137 -7.52 6.89 15.23
CA VAL A 137 -8.15 5.56 15.08
C VAL A 137 -8.24 4.77 16.37
N ALA A 138 -7.54 5.18 17.43
CA ALA A 138 -7.57 4.50 18.73
C ALA A 138 -9.00 4.29 19.31
N PRO A 139 -9.95 5.26 19.20
CA PRO A 139 -11.32 5.04 19.65
C PRO A 139 -12.08 3.93 18.91
N TYR A 140 -11.59 3.52 17.74
CA TYR A 140 -12.18 2.43 16.96
C TYR A 140 -11.55 1.07 17.27
N GLY A 141 -10.59 1.02 18.21
CA GLY A 141 -9.87 -0.20 18.57
C GLY A 141 -8.86 -0.66 17.51
N PHE A 142 -8.41 0.28 16.67
CA PHE A 142 -7.35 0.06 15.67
C PHE A 142 -6.08 0.78 16.12
N GLY A 143 -4.93 0.08 16.11
CA GLY A 143 -3.64 0.62 16.55
C GLY A 143 -2.69 -0.47 17.02
#